data_852b775f3e6232c2e7d4993a952087f4
#
_entry.id   852b775f3e6232c2e7d4993a952087f4
#
_cell.length_a   1.000
_cell.length_b   1.000
_cell.length_c   1.000
_cell.angle_alpha   90.00
_cell.angle_beta   90.00
_cell.angle_gamma   90.00
#
_symmetry.space_group_name_H-M   'P 1'
#
loop_
_entity.id
_entity.type
_entity.pdbx_description
1 polymer ?
#
loop_
_entity_poly.entity_id
_entity_poly.type
_entity_poly.pdbx_seq_one_letter_code
_entity_poly.pdbx_strand_id
1 'polypeptide(L)'
;MSRDLSVITPFHFQQSGRGSLDAARKRLEACLQSLSIKPELDILIPTNRKQFLSDRVSAHLIEDVQPFPVYSPGIARDQASKCSTTKTLFLIDADLLCPPELVEQLSERSQTCSQYGLAAFEMYPCLYLTKEETERFDGDFQGCLESFLRGENHRVEGIALASSCLLLNREWFLQLGGFDEQFVGHGGEDLELIDRLTRHYPIGPRPDDYGLNIKAQHPGDYQGFRRYFSYYALPHLFAGRFLVHQWHPRPLTHPYHKRRAGNDQLLEQMLARTETERAPLKGPVVPCNDLNGELPEFREWMIRLQEEAGYPVRDYPGLLRWQDGIGPKRPLWRKLRKLYLNPKKFFKDFIKGKK
;
A
#
# COMPACT_ATOMS: atom_id res chain seq x y z
N MET A 1 24.17 -13.72 13.65
CA MET A 1 22.81 -13.48 14.18
C MET A 1 21.82 -13.87 13.10
N SER A 2 20.80 -14.65 13.42
CA SER A 2 19.73 -14.97 12.45
C SER A 2 18.99 -13.66 12.12
N ARG A 3 18.86 -13.35 10.83
CA ARG A 3 18.03 -12.23 10.38
C ARG A 3 16.57 -12.64 10.57
N ASP A 4 15.82 -11.89 11.35
CA ASP A 4 14.42 -12.25 11.66
C ASP A 4 13.41 -11.65 10.69
N LEU A 5 13.82 -10.70 9.83
CA LEU A 5 12.98 -9.96 8.93
C LEU A 5 13.63 -9.77 7.56
N SER A 6 12.90 -10.09 6.49
CA SER A 6 13.26 -9.74 5.11
C SER A 6 12.35 -8.61 4.59
N VAL A 7 12.96 -7.64 3.93
CA VAL A 7 12.26 -6.63 3.13
C VAL A 7 12.19 -7.13 1.69
N ILE A 8 10.99 -7.16 1.11
CA ILE A 8 10.79 -7.53 -0.28
C ILE A 8 10.34 -6.32 -1.07
N THR A 9 11.17 -5.90 -2.02
CA THR A 9 10.89 -4.75 -2.90
C THR A 9 11.07 -5.13 -4.37
N PRO A 10 9.99 -5.44 -5.11
CA PRO A 10 10.11 -5.87 -6.50
C PRO A 10 10.52 -4.71 -7.41
N PHE A 11 11.49 -4.98 -8.30
CA PHE A 11 11.94 -4.03 -9.30
C PHE A 11 11.85 -4.63 -10.69
N HIS A 12 10.77 -4.33 -11.38
CA HIS A 12 10.56 -4.76 -12.77
C HIS A 12 10.55 -3.54 -13.70
N PHE A 13 11.37 -3.59 -14.75
CA PHE A 13 11.40 -2.53 -15.74
C PHE A 13 11.07 -3.05 -17.12
N GLN A 14 10.02 -2.54 -17.70
CA GLN A 14 9.65 -2.70 -19.09
C GLN A 14 9.59 -1.33 -19.75
N GLN A 15 10.41 -1.12 -20.76
CA GLN A 15 10.45 0.17 -21.44
C GLN A 15 9.12 0.49 -22.11
N SER A 16 8.56 1.62 -21.76
CA SER A 16 7.38 2.16 -22.46
C SER A 16 7.32 3.68 -22.28
N GLY A 17 7.13 4.37 -23.37
CA GLY A 17 6.99 5.83 -23.37
C GLY A 17 8.21 6.57 -22.79
N ARG A 18 7.95 7.56 -21.93
CA ARG A 18 8.98 8.47 -21.38
C ARG A 18 9.70 7.95 -20.13
N GLY A 19 9.42 6.73 -19.68
CA GLY A 19 10.10 6.15 -18.52
C GLY A 19 11.53 5.72 -18.89
N SER A 20 12.54 6.14 -18.13
CA SER A 20 13.90 5.66 -18.27
C SER A 20 14.24 4.64 -17.19
N LEU A 21 15.07 3.65 -17.53
CA LEU A 21 15.58 2.66 -16.60
C LEU A 21 16.40 3.36 -15.49
N ASP A 22 17.17 4.38 -15.83
CA ASP A 22 17.97 5.13 -14.85
C ASP A 22 17.11 5.88 -13.84
N ALA A 23 16.00 6.50 -14.28
CA ALA A 23 15.09 7.15 -13.34
C ALA A 23 14.37 6.14 -12.42
N ALA A 24 14.03 4.95 -12.93
CA ALA A 24 13.48 3.89 -12.11
C ALA A 24 14.51 3.34 -11.11
N ARG A 25 15.76 3.16 -11.56
CA ARG A 25 16.89 2.74 -10.72
C ARG A 25 17.17 3.73 -9.60
N LYS A 26 17.20 5.03 -9.90
CA LYS A 26 17.40 6.08 -8.88
C LYS A 26 16.34 6.03 -7.77
N ARG A 27 15.08 5.74 -8.11
CA ARG A 27 14.02 5.57 -7.09
C ARG A 27 14.25 4.34 -6.22
N LEU A 28 14.65 3.22 -6.83
CA LEU A 28 15.05 2.03 -6.08
C LEU A 28 16.26 2.32 -5.16
N GLU A 29 17.27 2.99 -5.66
CA GLU A 29 18.46 3.37 -4.86
C GLU A 29 18.07 4.24 -3.66
N ALA A 30 17.18 5.23 -3.85
CA ALA A 30 16.68 6.05 -2.76
C ALA A 30 15.85 5.20 -1.75
N CYS A 31 15.03 4.26 -2.23
CA CYS A 31 14.34 3.29 -1.38
C CYS A 31 15.33 2.49 -0.53
N LEU A 32 16.34 1.89 -1.15
CA LEU A 32 17.37 1.10 -0.45
C LEU A 32 18.19 1.94 0.53
N GLN A 33 18.49 3.19 0.17
CA GLN A 33 19.18 4.13 1.05
C GLN A 33 18.35 4.43 2.30
N SER A 34 17.04 4.61 2.17
CA SER A 34 16.15 4.81 3.33
C SER A 34 16.12 3.60 4.29
N LEU A 35 16.40 2.40 3.80
CA LEU A 35 16.49 1.17 4.59
C LEU A 35 17.89 0.93 5.19
N SER A 36 18.93 1.59 4.66
CA SER A 36 20.34 1.31 4.98
C SER A 36 20.77 1.70 6.40
N ILE A 37 19.96 2.44 7.13
CA ILE A 37 20.19 2.75 8.55
C ILE A 37 20.18 1.47 9.41
N LYS A 38 19.60 0.37 8.90
CA LYS A 38 19.55 -0.93 9.54
C LYS A 38 20.20 -2.00 8.64
N PRO A 39 21.55 -2.09 8.65
CA PRO A 39 22.29 -2.93 7.71
C PRO A 39 22.05 -4.44 7.90
N GLU A 40 21.49 -4.87 9.03
CA GLU A 40 21.10 -6.25 9.28
C GLU A 40 19.81 -6.68 8.56
N LEU A 41 19.07 -5.78 7.93
CA LEU A 41 17.92 -6.16 7.14
C LEU A 41 18.33 -7.05 5.97
N ASP A 42 17.55 -8.09 5.75
CA ASP A 42 17.68 -8.95 4.57
C ASP A 42 16.80 -8.38 3.45
N ILE A 43 17.41 -7.74 2.46
CA ILE A 43 16.68 -7.09 1.37
C ILE A 43 16.68 -7.97 0.13
N LEU A 44 15.50 -8.39 -0.31
CA LEU A 44 15.27 -9.23 -1.47
C LEU A 44 14.62 -8.43 -2.58
N ILE A 45 15.25 -8.40 -3.76
CA ILE A 45 14.76 -7.67 -4.93
C ILE A 45 14.48 -8.66 -6.07
N PRO A 46 13.23 -9.12 -6.23
CA PRO A 46 12.84 -9.82 -7.44
C PRO A 46 12.87 -8.85 -8.63
N THR A 47 13.63 -9.21 -9.68
CA THR A 47 13.91 -8.28 -10.78
C THR A 47 14.16 -8.99 -12.10
N ASN A 48 13.68 -8.40 -13.20
CA ASN A 48 14.05 -8.76 -14.57
C ASN A 48 15.32 -8.03 -15.05
N ARG A 49 16.03 -7.35 -14.17
CA ARG A 49 17.23 -6.53 -14.46
C ARG A 49 18.42 -6.91 -13.58
N LYS A 50 18.53 -8.17 -13.22
CA LYS A 50 19.54 -8.67 -12.28
C LYS A 50 20.97 -8.24 -12.67
N GLN A 51 21.38 -8.44 -13.91
CA GLN A 51 22.73 -8.04 -14.39
C GLN A 51 22.96 -6.53 -14.34
N PHE A 52 21.93 -5.74 -14.59
CA PHE A 52 22.01 -4.27 -14.54
C PHE A 52 22.19 -3.73 -13.12
N LEU A 53 21.65 -4.43 -12.13
CA LEU A 53 21.63 -4.01 -10.74
C LEU A 53 22.76 -4.60 -9.90
N SER A 54 23.35 -5.74 -10.30
CA SER A 54 24.29 -6.52 -9.48
C SER A 54 25.43 -5.73 -8.88
N ASP A 55 25.99 -4.78 -9.64
CA ASP A 55 27.12 -3.97 -9.20
C ASP A 55 26.71 -2.62 -8.58
N ARG A 56 25.42 -2.39 -8.40
CA ARG A 56 24.87 -1.08 -8.08
C ARG A 56 24.01 -1.04 -6.82
N VAL A 57 23.58 -2.19 -6.34
CA VAL A 57 22.71 -2.27 -5.16
C VAL A 57 23.22 -3.32 -4.18
N SER A 58 23.24 -2.99 -2.89
CA SER A 58 23.59 -3.91 -1.83
C SER A 58 22.32 -4.62 -1.35
N ALA A 59 21.91 -5.67 -2.09
CA ALA A 59 20.73 -6.48 -1.78
C ALA A 59 20.82 -7.83 -2.48
N HIS A 60 20.00 -8.79 -2.07
CA HIS A 60 19.89 -10.09 -2.74
C HIS A 60 18.96 -9.99 -3.95
N LEU A 61 19.53 -10.07 -5.16
CA LEU A 61 18.77 -10.04 -6.40
C LEU A 61 18.21 -11.41 -6.73
N ILE A 62 16.90 -11.51 -6.86
CA ILE A 62 16.17 -12.72 -7.25
C ILE A 62 15.70 -12.54 -8.68
N GLU A 63 15.91 -13.55 -9.52
CA GLU A 63 15.42 -13.51 -10.88
C GLU A 63 13.89 -13.55 -10.88
N ASP A 64 13.27 -12.52 -11.48
CA ASP A 64 11.82 -12.41 -11.62
C ASP A 64 11.37 -13.13 -12.88
N VAL A 65 10.89 -14.35 -12.73
CA VAL A 65 10.36 -15.18 -13.83
C VAL A 65 8.85 -15.04 -13.86
N GLN A 66 8.35 -14.25 -14.81
CA GLN A 66 6.92 -14.01 -14.97
C GLN A 66 6.31 -15.04 -15.96
N PRO A 67 5.24 -15.76 -15.55
CA PRO A 67 4.53 -16.67 -16.45
C PRO A 67 3.66 -15.93 -17.49
N PHE A 68 3.46 -14.63 -17.30
CA PHE A 68 2.62 -13.79 -18.16
C PHE A 68 3.44 -12.71 -18.87
N PRO A 69 3.01 -12.27 -20.07
CA PRO A 69 3.69 -11.20 -20.80
C PRO A 69 3.56 -9.82 -20.13
N VAL A 70 2.66 -9.68 -19.16
CA VAL A 70 2.45 -8.47 -18.37
C VAL A 70 2.90 -8.74 -16.95
N TYR A 71 3.72 -7.86 -16.43
CA TYR A 71 4.27 -7.92 -15.07
C TYR A 71 3.17 -8.01 -14.00
N SER A 72 3.35 -8.92 -13.04
CA SER A 72 2.55 -9.03 -11.81
C SER A 72 3.44 -8.83 -10.58
N PRO A 73 3.26 -7.75 -9.81
CA PRO A 73 4.06 -7.52 -8.61
C PRO A 73 3.80 -8.58 -7.52
N GLY A 74 2.60 -9.16 -7.47
CA GLY A 74 2.27 -10.25 -6.57
C GLY A 74 3.15 -11.48 -6.81
N ILE A 75 3.24 -11.94 -8.06
CA ILE A 75 4.09 -13.10 -8.42
C ILE A 75 5.56 -12.85 -8.08
N ALA A 76 6.06 -11.64 -8.33
CA ALA A 76 7.43 -11.29 -7.97
C ALA A 76 7.66 -11.36 -6.46
N ARG A 77 6.71 -10.85 -5.66
CA ARG A 77 6.79 -10.94 -4.19
C ARG A 77 6.72 -12.38 -3.71
N ASP A 78 5.88 -13.23 -4.30
CA ASP A 78 5.77 -14.65 -3.96
C ASP A 78 7.07 -15.40 -4.22
N GLN A 79 7.72 -15.13 -5.35
CA GLN A 79 9.02 -15.73 -5.67
C GLN A 79 10.08 -15.35 -4.62
N ALA A 80 10.16 -14.06 -4.28
CA ALA A 80 11.10 -13.59 -3.27
C ALA A 80 10.76 -14.13 -1.86
N SER A 81 9.50 -14.23 -1.51
CA SER A 81 9.05 -14.80 -0.23
C SER A 81 9.43 -16.27 -0.06
N LYS A 82 9.42 -17.04 -1.14
CA LYS A 82 9.89 -18.43 -1.15
C LYS A 82 11.41 -18.52 -0.96
N CYS A 83 12.16 -17.54 -1.46
CA CYS A 83 13.63 -17.48 -1.29
C CYS A 83 14.06 -16.95 0.09
N SER A 84 13.22 -16.19 0.77
CA SER A 84 13.49 -15.70 2.12
C SER A 84 13.63 -16.85 3.12
N THR A 85 14.52 -16.70 4.10
CA THR A 85 14.72 -17.63 5.22
C THR A 85 14.28 -17.04 6.56
N THR A 86 13.80 -15.81 6.58
CA THR A 86 13.37 -15.10 7.79
C THR A 86 11.95 -15.47 8.19
N LYS A 87 11.58 -15.16 9.44
CA LYS A 87 10.22 -15.43 9.94
C LYS A 87 9.21 -14.40 9.49
N THR A 88 9.64 -13.17 9.27
CA THR A 88 8.78 -12.03 8.97
C THR A 88 9.15 -11.43 7.64
N LEU A 89 8.15 -11.00 6.88
CA LEU A 89 8.28 -10.25 5.64
C LEU A 89 7.79 -8.82 5.84
N PHE A 90 8.52 -7.86 5.29
CA PHE A 90 8.07 -6.50 5.08
C PHE A 90 7.99 -6.25 3.58
N LEU A 91 6.76 -6.17 3.05
CA LEU A 91 6.50 -5.95 1.63
C LEU A 91 6.41 -4.45 1.38
N ILE A 92 7.14 -3.96 0.38
CA ILE A 92 7.10 -2.55 -0.08
C ILE A 92 7.28 -2.47 -1.59
N ASP A 93 7.02 -1.29 -2.16
CA ASP A 93 7.32 -0.99 -3.57
C ASP A 93 8.69 -0.28 -3.71
N ALA A 94 9.35 -0.46 -4.85
CA ALA A 94 10.70 0.06 -5.10
C ALA A 94 10.79 1.59 -5.24
N ASP A 95 9.68 2.29 -5.20
CA ASP A 95 9.57 3.75 -5.24
C ASP A 95 9.07 4.36 -3.93
N LEU A 96 9.12 3.57 -2.85
CA LEU A 96 8.78 4.02 -1.50
C LEU A 96 10.02 4.39 -0.70
N LEU A 97 9.89 5.41 0.14
CA LEU A 97 10.89 5.80 1.12
C LEU A 97 10.34 5.53 2.52
N CYS A 98 11.16 4.95 3.37
CA CYS A 98 10.81 4.62 4.74
C CYS A 98 11.40 5.67 5.70
N PRO A 99 10.61 6.26 6.62
CA PRO A 99 11.15 7.06 7.69
C PRO A 99 12.17 6.27 8.54
N PRO A 100 13.26 6.89 8.98
CA PRO A 100 14.24 6.25 9.85
C PRO A 100 13.62 5.57 11.06
N GLU A 101 12.68 6.23 11.72
CA GLU A 101 11.99 5.76 12.91
C GLU A 101 11.21 4.46 12.64
N LEU A 102 10.57 4.34 11.48
CA LEU A 102 9.89 3.10 11.09
C LEU A 102 10.90 1.97 10.90
N VAL A 103 12.00 2.26 10.18
CA VAL A 103 13.02 1.23 9.90
C VAL A 103 13.66 0.70 11.20
N GLU A 104 13.95 1.57 12.15
CA GLU A 104 14.47 1.20 13.48
C GLU A 104 13.48 0.31 14.24
N GLN A 105 12.19 0.61 14.17
CA GLN A 105 11.13 -0.13 14.85
C GLN A 105 10.78 -1.48 14.20
N LEU A 106 11.15 -1.75 12.93
CA LEU A 106 10.69 -2.94 12.19
C LEU A 106 10.90 -4.26 12.96
N SER A 107 12.03 -4.43 13.66
CA SER A 107 12.29 -5.65 14.42
C SER A 107 11.38 -5.80 15.63
N GLU A 108 11.13 -4.72 16.36
CA GLU A 108 10.20 -4.67 17.48
C GLU A 108 8.77 -4.94 17.00
N ARG A 109 8.35 -4.30 15.87
CA ARG A 109 7.04 -4.51 15.27
C ARG A 109 6.83 -5.95 14.81
N SER A 110 7.87 -6.57 14.23
CA SER A 110 7.88 -7.99 13.87
C SER A 110 7.64 -8.90 15.08
N GLN A 111 8.31 -8.61 16.20
CA GLN A 111 8.12 -9.35 17.45
C GLN A 111 6.71 -9.15 18.01
N THR A 112 6.22 -7.91 18.01
CA THR A 112 4.85 -7.57 18.46
C THR A 112 3.80 -8.33 17.64
N CYS A 113 3.90 -8.29 16.30
CA CYS A 113 3.04 -9.08 15.43
C CYS A 113 3.05 -10.57 15.78
N SER A 114 4.25 -11.13 16.00
CA SER A 114 4.40 -12.56 16.35
C SER A 114 3.75 -12.91 17.70
N GLN A 115 3.72 -11.98 18.65
CA GLN A 115 3.05 -12.16 19.96
C GLN A 115 1.52 -12.23 19.83
N TYR A 116 0.94 -11.49 18.87
CA TYR A 116 -0.50 -11.54 18.60
C TYR A 116 -0.93 -12.80 17.83
N GLY A 117 0.02 -13.58 17.31
CA GLY A 117 -0.23 -14.85 16.65
C GLY A 117 0.17 -14.89 15.19
N LEU A 118 0.10 -16.09 14.61
CA LEU A 118 0.57 -16.34 13.25
C LEU A 118 -0.13 -15.50 12.18
N ALA A 119 -1.43 -15.23 12.36
CA ALA A 119 -2.26 -14.50 11.41
C ALA A 119 -2.18 -12.97 11.55
N ALA A 120 -1.53 -12.47 12.61
CA ALA A 120 -1.39 -11.03 12.82
C ALA A 120 -0.53 -10.39 11.72
N PHE A 121 -0.92 -9.19 11.33
CA PHE A 121 -0.18 -8.38 10.37
C PHE A 121 -0.32 -6.90 10.69
N GLU A 122 0.58 -6.09 10.19
CA GLU A 122 0.48 -4.64 10.18
C GLU A 122 0.45 -4.10 8.75
N MET A 123 -0.29 -3.03 8.56
CA MET A 123 -0.42 -2.35 7.26
C MET A 123 -0.10 -0.87 7.45
N TYR A 124 0.92 -0.40 6.74
CA TYR A 124 1.38 0.97 6.88
C TYR A 124 0.83 1.86 5.78
N PRO A 125 0.33 3.07 6.12
CA PRO A 125 -0.13 4.05 5.15
C PRO A 125 1.01 4.54 4.25
N CYS A 126 0.64 5.06 3.07
CA CYS A 126 1.57 5.65 2.14
C CYS A 126 1.08 7.02 1.66
N LEU A 127 1.90 8.06 1.86
CA LEU A 127 1.68 9.40 1.35
C LEU A 127 2.25 9.53 -0.06
N TYR A 128 1.48 10.03 -1.01
CA TYR A 128 1.94 10.24 -2.38
C TYR A 128 2.51 11.65 -2.53
N LEU A 129 3.83 11.74 -2.71
CA LEU A 129 4.50 13.02 -2.95
C LEU A 129 4.04 13.62 -4.28
N THR A 130 4.02 14.94 -4.37
CA THR A 130 3.92 15.65 -5.64
C THR A 130 5.22 15.46 -6.45
N LYS A 131 5.19 15.81 -7.74
CA LYS A 131 6.39 15.75 -8.57
C LYS A 131 7.47 16.67 -8.01
N GLU A 132 7.09 17.89 -7.70
CA GLU A 132 7.94 18.94 -7.17
C GLU A 132 8.58 18.53 -5.83
N GLU A 133 7.78 17.93 -4.96
CA GLU A 133 8.30 17.43 -3.68
C GLU A 133 9.24 16.25 -3.85
N THR A 134 8.96 15.32 -4.76
CA THR A 134 9.87 14.19 -5.05
C THR A 134 11.25 14.65 -5.53
N GLU A 135 11.32 15.75 -6.31
CA GLU A 135 12.57 16.29 -6.85
C GLU A 135 13.45 16.99 -5.78
N ARG A 136 12.84 17.45 -4.68
CA ARG A 136 13.52 18.20 -3.60
C ARG A 136 13.50 17.53 -2.24
N PHE A 137 12.91 16.33 -2.15
CA PHE A 137 12.70 15.65 -0.86
C PHE A 137 14.04 15.37 -0.17
N ASP A 138 14.18 15.91 1.02
CA ASP A 138 15.39 15.89 1.85
C ASP A 138 15.28 14.97 3.07
N GLY A 139 14.18 14.22 3.19
CA GLY A 139 13.93 13.34 4.32
C GLY A 139 12.97 13.92 5.36
N ASP A 140 12.35 15.06 5.11
CA ASP A 140 11.34 15.64 6.01
C ASP A 140 9.99 14.92 5.89
N PHE A 141 9.95 13.69 6.41
CA PHE A 141 8.72 12.87 6.46
C PHE A 141 7.65 13.51 7.30
N GLN A 142 8.02 14.05 8.46
CA GLN A 142 7.09 14.68 9.39
C GLN A 142 6.42 15.89 8.77
N GLY A 143 7.15 16.76 8.09
CA GLY A 143 6.58 17.92 7.39
C GLY A 143 5.67 17.52 6.22
N CYS A 144 5.92 16.38 5.55
CA CYS A 144 4.99 15.82 4.57
C CYS A 144 3.68 15.38 5.22
N LEU A 145 3.73 14.68 6.36
CA LEU A 145 2.54 14.28 7.12
C LEU A 145 1.74 15.50 7.57
N GLU A 146 2.39 16.48 8.17
CA GLU A 146 1.73 17.69 8.65
C GLU A 146 1.08 18.50 7.52
N SER A 147 1.78 18.68 6.40
CA SER A 147 1.23 19.33 5.21
C SER A 147 -0.04 18.62 4.71
N PHE A 148 -0.01 17.30 4.66
CA PHE A 148 -1.19 16.51 4.29
C PHE A 148 -2.31 16.67 5.31
N LEU A 149 -2.02 16.56 6.62
CA LEU A 149 -3.01 16.70 7.69
C LEU A 149 -3.61 18.10 7.74
N ARG A 150 -2.86 19.15 7.41
CA ARG A 150 -3.41 20.52 7.23
C ARG A 150 -4.34 20.64 6.03
N GLY A 151 -4.37 19.64 5.16
CA GLY A 151 -5.16 19.67 3.92
C GLY A 151 -4.49 20.47 2.80
N GLU A 152 -3.20 20.69 2.89
CA GLU A 152 -2.37 21.29 1.86
C GLU A 152 -1.98 20.25 0.81
N ASN A 153 -1.86 20.66 -0.46
CA ASN A 153 -1.59 19.72 -1.55
C ASN A 153 -0.31 20.02 -2.35
N HIS A 154 0.57 20.85 -1.80
CA HIS A 154 1.80 21.23 -2.46
C HIS A 154 2.94 20.22 -2.26
N ARG A 155 2.97 19.50 -1.13
CA ARG A 155 3.95 18.43 -0.86
C ARG A 155 3.37 17.05 -1.14
N VAL A 156 2.12 16.80 -0.73
CA VAL A 156 1.45 15.49 -0.80
C VAL A 156 0.16 15.60 -1.59
N GLU A 157 -0.01 14.77 -2.63
CA GLU A 157 -1.22 14.78 -3.48
C GLU A 157 -2.30 13.79 -3.01
N GLY A 158 -2.05 13.00 -1.98
CA GLY A 158 -3.01 12.04 -1.44
C GLY A 158 -2.38 10.97 -0.57
N ILE A 159 -3.23 10.10 -0.01
CA ILE A 159 -2.83 8.99 0.85
C ILE A 159 -3.46 7.68 0.36
N ALA A 160 -2.74 6.57 0.52
CA ALA A 160 -3.30 5.23 0.56
C ALA A 160 -3.21 4.71 2.00
N LEU A 161 -4.35 4.48 2.65
CA LEU A 161 -4.38 3.80 3.93
C LEU A 161 -4.19 2.30 3.74
N ALA A 162 -4.98 1.67 2.86
CA ALA A 162 -4.72 0.31 2.41
C ALA A 162 -3.67 0.34 1.29
N SER A 163 -2.51 -0.24 1.53
CA SER A 163 -1.37 -0.25 0.62
C SER A 163 -0.65 -1.60 0.63
N SER A 164 0.28 -1.80 -0.30
CA SER A 164 1.16 -2.98 -0.35
C SER A 164 2.21 -3.01 0.76
N CYS A 165 2.25 -2.01 1.66
CA CYS A 165 3.20 -1.93 2.76
C CYS A 165 2.73 -2.78 3.94
N LEU A 166 3.10 -4.06 3.92
CA LEU A 166 2.61 -5.07 4.87
C LEU A 166 3.76 -5.70 5.64
N LEU A 167 3.62 -5.78 6.96
CA LEU A 167 4.48 -6.55 7.84
C LEU A 167 3.69 -7.78 8.31
N LEU A 168 4.17 -8.99 8.00
CA LEU A 168 3.43 -10.22 8.26
C LEU A 168 4.35 -11.44 8.41
N ASN A 169 3.82 -12.49 9.02
CA ASN A 169 4.53 -13.75 9.14
C ASN A 169 4.70 -14.43 7.77
N ARG A 170 5.95 -14.83 7.43
CA ARG A 170 6.28 -15.46 6.15
C ARG A 170 5.61 -16.81 5.97
N GLU A 171 5.64 -17.67 6.98
CA GLU A 171 5.04 -19.00 6.90
C GLU A 171 3.53 -18.90 6.66
N TRP A 172 2.87 -18.02 7.39
CA TRP A 172 1.45 -17.74 7.21
C TRP A 172 1.13 -17.20 5.82
N PHE A 173 1.92 -16.26 5.32
CA PHE A 173 1.77 -15.74 3.97
C PHE A 173 1.82 -16.85 2.92
N LEU A 174 2.79 -17.77 3.04
CA LEU A 174 2.92 -18.91 2.13
C LEU A 174 1.78 -19.92 2.29
N GLN A 175 1.30 -20.18 3.52
CA GLN A 175 0.14 -21.04 3.78
C GLN A 175 -1.15 -20.47 3.19
N LEU A 176 -1.33 -19.14 3.19
CA LEU A 176 -2.43 -18.46 2.52
C LEU A 176 -2.34 -18.56 0.99
N GLY A 177 -1.24 -19.03 0.44
CA GLY A 177 -1.00 -19.15 -1.00
C GLY A 177 -0.39 -17.90 -1.64
N GLY A 178 0.10 -16.93 -0.84
CA GLY A 178 0.68 -15.69 -1.36
C GLY A 178 -0.36 -14.78 -2.02
N PHE A 179 0.03 -14.09 -3.10
CA PHE A 179 -0.87 -13.26 -3.90
C PHE A 179 -1.69 -14.09 -4.87
N ASP A 180 -2.91 -13.65 -5.19
CA ASP A 180 -3.73 -14.33 -6.19
C ASP A 180 -3.21 -14.03 -7.62
N GLU A 181 -2.78 -15.09 -8.33
CA GLU A 181 -2.19 -15.01 -9.67
C GLU A 181 -3.18 -14.51 -10.74
N GLN A 182 -4.49 -14.45 -10.46
CA GLN A 182 -5.47 -13.87 -11.37
C GLN A 182 -5.25 -12.36 -11.58
N PHE A 183 -4.60 -11.68 -10.61
CA PHE A 183 -4.27 -10.26 -10.71
C PHE A 183 -2.96 -10.07 -11.49
N VAL A 184 -3.09 -9.85 -12.78
CA VAL A 184 -1.96 -9.57 -13.67
C VAL A 184 -1.93 -8.08 -14.03
N GLY A 185 -0.78 -7.44 -13.91
CA GLY A 185 -0.61 -6.00 -14.13
C GLY A 185 -0.97 -5.18 -12.89
N HIS A 186 -1.46 -3.97 -13.09
CA HIS A 186 -1.60 -2.99 -12.03
C HIS A 186 -2.88 -3.14 -11.23
N GLY A 187 -2.74 -3.37 -9.94
CA GLY A 187 -3.70 -3.11 -8.86
C GLY A 187 -4.75 -4.20 -8.64
N GLY A 188 -5.18 -4.28 -7.42
CA GLY A 188 -6.18 -5.22 -6.91
C GLY A 188 -5.56 -6.34 -6.09
N GLU A 189 -4.36 -6.78 -6.42
CA GLU A 189 -3.63 -7.87 -5.78
C GLU A 189 -3.36 -7.65 -4.30
N ASP A 190 -2.97 -6.43 -3.95
CA ASP A 190 -2.73 -6.00 -2.58
C ASP A 190 -4.01 -5.98 -1.74
N LEU A 191 -5.08 -5.42 -2.29
CA LEU A 191 -6.38 -5.33 -1.62
C LEU A 191 -7.04 -6.69 -1.44
N GLU A 192 -6.86 -7.62 -2.39
CA GLU A 192 -7.32 -9.00 -2.30
C GLU A 192 -6.57 -9.75 -1.18
N LEU A 193 -5.23 -9.61 -1.11
CA LEU A 193 -4.45 -10.19 -0.03
C LEU A 193 -4.88 -9.64 1.33
N ILE A 194 -5.07 -8.32 1.46
CA ILE A 194 -5.55 -7.69 2.70
C ILE A 194 -6.94 -8.21 3.07
N ASP A 195 -7.83 -8.43 2.11
CA ASP A 195 -9.14 -9.05 2.38
C ASP A 195 -8.99 -10.43 3.02
N ARG A 196 -8.11 -11.30 2.49
CA ARG A 196 -7.82 -12.62 3.08
C ARG A 196 -7.17 -12.49 4.45
N LEU A 197 -6.20 -11.61 4.62
CA LEU A 197 -5.54 -11.37 5.91
C LEU A 197 -6.54 -10.93 6.98
N THR A 198 -7.44 -9.99 6.66
CA THR A 198 -8.45 -9.50 7.60
C THR A 198 -9.52 -10.53 7.98
N ARG A 199 -9.71 -11.60 7.20
CA ARG A 199 -10.57 -12.73 7.59
C ARG A 199 -9.94 -13.56 8.72
N HIS A 200 -8.63 -13.61 8.78
CA HIS A 200 -7.87 -14.37 9.78
C HIS A 200 -7.42 -13.53 10.97
N TYR A 201 -7.39 -12.21 10.80
CA TYR A 201 -7.05 -11.25 11.86
C TYR A 201 -8.09 -10.10 11.89
N PRO A 202 -9.37 -10.42 12.19
CA PRO A 202 -10.46 -9.43 12.13
C PRO A 202 -10.34 -8.42 13.28
N ILE A 203 -10.45 -7.13 12.97
CA ILE A 203 -10.51 -6.03 13.93
C ILE A 203 -11.93 -5.79 14.49
N GLY A 204 -12.91 -6.38 13.85
CA GLY A 204 -14.32 -6.33 14.20
C GLY A 204 -15.17 -6.93 13.07
N PRO A 205 -16.51 -6.94 13.19
CA PRO A 205 -17.39 -7.47 12.16
C PRO A 205 -17.27 -6.65 10.87
N ARG A 206 -17.34 -7.31 9.72
CA ARG A 206 -17.39 -6.63 8.44
C ARG A 206 -18.69 -5.85 8.31
N PRO A 207 -18.64 -4.57 7.90
CA PRO A 207 -19.85 -3.77 7.71
C PRO A 207 -20.66 -4.26 6.50
N ASP A 208 -21.96 -4.00 6.49
CA ASP A 208 -22.90 -4.44 5.42
C ASP A 208 -22.48 -3.92 4.03
N ASP A 209 -21.85 -2.75 3.98
CA ASP A 209 -21.35 -2.14 2.75
C ASP A 209 -19.96 -2.63 2.34
N TYR A 210 -19.36 -3.62 3.00
CA TYR A 210 -17.98 -4.08 2.80
C TYR A 210 -17.61 -4.31 1.33
N GLY A 211 -18.50 -4.88 0.53
CA GLY A 211 -18.27 -5.13 -0.90
C GLY A 211 -18.16 -3.88 -1.78
N LEU A 212 -18.41 -2.67 -1.26
CA LEU A 212 -18.35 -1.45 -2.05
C LEU A 212 -16.91 -1.03 -2.33
N ASN A 213 -16.57 -0.83 -3.61
CA ASN A 213 -15.30 -0.27 -4.04
C ASN A 213 -15.46 1.22 -4.38
N ILE A 214 -15.64 2.05 -3.36
CA ILE A 214 -15.78 3.50 -3.51
C ILE A 214 -14.49 4.19 -3.06
N LYS A 215 -13.77 4.76 -4.01
CA LYS A 215 -12.59 5.58 -3.74
C LYS A 215 -13.01 7.03 -3.53
N ALA A 216 -13.10 7.44 -2.29
CA ALA A 216 -13.27 8.84 -1.93
C ALA A 216 -11.95 9.64 -2.09
N GLN A 217 -12.06 10.96 -2.03
CA GLN A 217 -10.92 11.86 -2.09
C GLN A 217 -10.19 11.94 -0.75
N HIS A 218 -10.96 11.92 0.32
CA HIS A 218 -10.46 11.98 1.70
C HIS A 218 -10.79 10.71 2.46
N PRO A 219 -9.92 10.30 3.41
CA PRO A 219 -10.18 9.14 4.26
C PRO A 219 -11.51 9.19 4.99
N GLY A 220 -11.92 10.34 5.51
CA GLY A 220 -13.19 10.51 6.22
C GLY A 220 -14.45 10.17 5.42
N ASP A 221 -14.32 10.07 4.09
CA ASP A 221 -15.42 9.71 3.18
C ASP A 221 -15.29 8.27 2.64
N TYR A 222 -14.36 7.46 3.17
CA TYR A 222 -14.17 6.08 2.75
C TYR A 222 -15.40 5.23 3.13
N GLN A 223 -15.76 4.30 2.23
CA GLN A 223 -16.85 3.36 2.37
C GLN A 223 -16.38 1.95 2.03
N GLY A 224 -17.17 0.96 2.43
CA GLY A 224 -16.91 -0.42 2.11
C GLY A 224 -15.60 -0.95 2.73
N PHE A 225 -14.94 -1.85 2.01
CA PHE A 225 -13.69 -2.46 2.49
C PHE A 225 -12.58 -1.43 2.72
N ARG A 226 -12.55 -0.30 2.00
CA ARG A 226 -11.52 0.73 2.19
C ARG A 226 -11.63 1.39 3.55
N ARG A 227 -12.85 1.61 4.04
CA ARG A 227 -13.11 2.07 5.39
C ARG A 227 -12.70 1.02 6.42
N TYR A 228 -13.06 -0.24 6.18
CA TYR A 228 -12.69 -1.34 7.07
C TYR A 228 -11.17 -1.51 7.19
N PHE A 229 -10.44 -1.47 6.07
CA PHE A 229 -8.98 -1.56 6.10
C PHE A 229 -8.32 -0.36 6.77
N SER A 230 -8.97 0.81 6.75
CA SER A 230 -8.44 2.01 7.38
C SER A 230 -8.32 1.91 8.91
N TYR A 231 -9.12 1.06 9.55
CA TYR A 231 -8.98 0.81 10.98
C TYR A 231 -7.64 0.18 11.35
N TYR A 232 -7.06 -0.63 10.46
CA TYR A 232 -5.72 -1.21 10.67
C TYR A 232 -4.59 -0.18 10.43
N ALA A 233 -4.78 0.75 9.52
CA ALA A 233 -3.70 1.60 9.03
C ALA A 233 -3.61 2.96 9.74
N LEU A 234 -4.73 3.57 10.12
CA LEU A 234 -4.75 4.92 10.73
C LEU A 234 -3.95 5.02 12.03
N PRO A 235 -3.96 4.04 12.96
CA PRO A 235 -3.12 4.10 14.15
C PRO A 235 -1.63 4.18 13.82
N HIS A 236 -1.20 3.52 12.74
CA HIS A 236 0.19 3.60 12.30
C HIS A 236 0.54 4.98 11.75
N LEU A 237 -0.37 5.65 11.02
CA LEU A 237 -0.16 7.01 10.51
C LEU A 237 0.21 7.96 11.63
N PHE A 238 -0.60 7.96 12.68
CA PHE A 238 -0.43 8.88 13.82
C PHE A 238 0.72 8.48 14.75
N ALA A 239 1.18 7.24 14.68
CA ALA A 239 2.37 6.78 15.37
C ALA A 239 3.68 6.98 14.54
N GLY A 240 3.63 7.77 13.46
CA GLY A 240 4.78 8.05 12.61
C GLY A 240 5.22 6.86 11.73
N ARG A 241 4.43 5.79 11.68
CA ARG A 241 4.70 4.58 10.89
C ARG A 241 3.97 4.63 9.57
N PHE A 242 4.53 5.33 8.61
CA PHE A 242 4.02 5.46 7.25
C PHE A 242 5.19 5.53 6.26
N LEU A 243 4.92 5.42 4.98
CA LEU A 243 5.92 5.57 3.92
C LEU A 243 5.54 6.73 3.01
N VAL A 244 6.48 7.21 2.22
CA VAL A 244 6.19 8.19 1.17
C VAL A 244 6.51 7.60 -0.20
N HIS A 245 5.62 7.82 -1.17
CA HIS A 245 5.76 7.35 -2.53
C HIS A 245 6.36 8.44 -3.41
N GLN A 246 7.48 8.14 -4.02
CA GLN A 246 8.13 9.01 -4.98
C GLN A 246 7.28 9.13 -6.26
N TRP A 247 7.02 10.35 -6.69
CA TRP A 247 6.27 10.56 -7.92
C TRP A 247 7.00 10.01 -9.14
N HIS A 248 6.26 9.36 -10.04
CA HIS A 248 6.80 8.93 -11.32
C HIS A 248 5.72 8.96 -12.42
N PRO A 249 6.13 9.10 -13.71
CA PRO A 249 5.19 9.02 -14.82
C PRO A 249 4.49 7.65 -14.89
N ARG A 250 3.18 7.67 -15.15
CA ARG A 250 2.36 6.47 -15.33
C ARG A 250 1.74 6.48 -16.73
N PRO A 251 2.49 6.10 -17.79
CA PRO A 251 2.02 6.20 -19.16
C PRO A 251 0.81 5.29 -19.42
N LEU A 252 -0.18 5.83 -20.11
CA LEU A 252 -1.42 5.12 -20.45
C LEU A 252 -1.22 3.92 -21.35
N THR A 253 -0.22 4.00 -22.21
CA THR A 253 0.08 2.97 -23.22
C THR A 253 0.74 1.74 -22.63
N HIS A 254 1.20 1.82 -21.37
CA HIS A 254 1.89 0.70 -20.74
C HIS A 254 0.94 -0.48 -20.49
N PRO A 255 1.26 -1.70 -20.94
CA PRO A 255 0.42 -2.89 -20.76
C PRO A 255 0.02 -3.13 -19.30
N TYR A 256 0.95 -2.91 -18.38
CA TYR A 256 0.74 -2.99 -16.93
C TYR A 256 -0.46 -2.15 -16.45
N HIS A 257 -0.53 -0.87 -16.87
CA HIS A 257 -1.62 0.02 -16.44
C HIS A 257 -2.96 -0.25 -17.14
N LYS A 258 -2.96 -0.88 -18.31
CA LYS A 258 -4.20 -1.24 -19.03
C LYS A 258 -5.03 -2.30 -18.30
N ARG A 259 -4.40 -3.13 -17.48
CA ARG A 259 -5.07 -4.19 -16.73
C ARG A 259 -5.92 -3.67 -15.56
N ARG A 260 -5.71 -2.44 -15.12
CA ARG A 260 -6.37 -1.87 -13.93
C ARG A 260 -7.88 -2.03 -13.91
N ALA A 261 -8.56 -1.82 -15.03
CA ALA A 261 -10.02 -1.91 -15.08
C ALA A 261 -10.53 -3.35 -14.86
N GLY A 262 -9.85 -4.34 -15.45
CA GLY A 262 -10.16 -5.76 -15.25
C GLY A 262 -9.89 -6.20 -13.81
N ASN A 263 -8.75 -5.80 -13.25
CA ASN A 263 -8.41 -6.09 -11.86
C ASN A 263 -9.37 -5.44 -10.86
N ASP A 264 -9.77 -4.18 -11.10
CA ASP A 264 -10.80 -3.51 -10.28
C ASP A 264 -12.15 -4.29 -10.32
N GLN A 265 -12.54 -4.81 -11.50
CA GLN A 265 -13.76 -5.61 -11.64
C GLN A 265 -13.65 -6.98 -10.95
N LEU A 266 -12.51 -7.66 -11.11
CA LEU A 266 -12.23 -8.93 -10.45
C LEU A 266 -12.29 -8.77 -8.92
N LEU A 267 -11.63 -7.75 -8.39
CA LEU A 267 -11.66 -7.43 -6.97
C LEU A 267 -13.10 -7.17 -6.47
N GLU A 268 -13.88 -6.35 -7.21
CA GLU A 268 -15.28 -6.07 -6.85
C GLU A 268 -16.12 -7.34 -6.80
N GLN A 269 -15.92 -8.27 -7.73
CA GLN A 269 -16.61 -9.57 -7.73
C GLN A 269 -16.21 -10.45 -6.53
N MET A 270 -14.93 -10.47 -6.17
CA MET A 270 -14.44 -11.24 -5.02
C MET A 270 -14.96 -10.69 -3.69
N LEU A 271 -14.91 -9.37 -3.52
CA LEU A 271 -15.32 -8.72 -2.27
C LEU A 271 -16.85 -8.69 -2.07
N ALA A 272 -17.60 -8.74 -3.16
CA ALA A 272 -19.07 -8.81 -3.09
C ALA A 272 -19.60 -10.19 -2.65
N ARG A 273 -18.77 -11.24 -2.64
CA ARG A 273 -19.15 -12.58 -2.19
C ARG A 273 -19.49 -12.58 -0.70
N THR A 274 -20.58 -13.20 -0.35
CA THR A 274 -20.93 -13.48 1.04
C THR A 274 -19.95 -14.49 1.66
N GLU A 275 -19.89 -14.59 2.98
CA GLU A 275 -18.98 -15.55 3.63
C GLU A 275 -19.30 -17.01 3.24
N THR A 276 -20.56 -17.31 2.94
CA THR A 276 -21.00 -18.65 2.47
C THR A 276 -20.56 -18.97 1.04
N GLU A 277 -20.34 -17.94 0.21
CA GLU A 277 -19.86 -18.08 -1.18
C GLU A 277 -18.33 -18.10 -1.26
N ARG A 278 -17.66 -17.80 -0.17
CA ARG A 278 -16.19 -17.82 -0.07
C ARG A 278 -15.69 -19.20 0.32
N ALA A 279 -14.46 -19.50 -0.06
CA ALA A 279 -13.81 -20.71 0.44
C ALA A 279 -13.78 -20.70 1.98
N PRO A 280 -14.03 -21.86 2.63
CA PRO A 280 -13.91 -21.98 4.08
C PRO A 280 -12.52 -21.51 4.57
N LEU A 281 -12.50 -20.87 5.72
CA LEU A 281 -11.25 -20.48 6.36
C LEU A 281 -10.44 -21.72 6.72
N LYS A 282 -9.19 -21.75 6.28
CA LYS A 282 -8.21 -22.77 6.64
C LYS A 282 -7.09 -22.10 7.44
N GLY A 283 -6.90 -22.51 8.69
CA GLY A 283 -5.87 -21.95 9.56
C GLY A 283 -6.43 -21.11 10.71
N PRO A 284 -5.56 -20.45 11.48
CA PRO A 284 -5.96 -19.71 12.66
C PRO A 284 -6.82 -18.49 12.34
N VAL A 285 -7.77 -18.20 13.22
CA VAL A 285 -8.46 -16.91 13.29
C VAL A 285 -8.11 -16.31 14.64
N VAL A 286 -7.42 -15.18 14.62
CA VAL A 286 -6.99 -14.46 15.81
C VAL A 286 -7.62 -13.08 15.77
N PRO A 287 -8.44 -12.68 16.75
CA PRO A 287 -9.02 -11.34 16.75
C PRO A 287 -7.94 -10.28 16.94
N CYS A 288 -8.01 -9.22 16.16
CA CYS A 288 -7.24 -8.02 16.43
C CYS A 288 -7.92 -7.27 17.60
N ASN A 289 -7.21 -7.11 18.70
CA ASN A 289 -7.78 -6.56 19.92
C ASN A 289 -7.74 -5.03 20.01
N ASP A 290 -7.26 -4.34 18.97
CA ASP A 290 -7.08 -2.89 18.99
C ASP A 290 -8.38 -2.10 19.23
N LEU A 291 -9.53 -2.68 18.84
CA LEU A 291 -10.85 -2.08 19.02
C LEU A 291 -11.82 -2.97 19.84
N ASN A 292 -11.29 -3.91 20.62
CA ASN A 292 -12.08 -4.84 21.46
C ASN A 292 -13.19 -5.60 20.70
N GLY A 293 -13.02 -5.81 19.41
CA GLY A 293 -13.95 -6.55 18.55
C GLY A 293 -15.19 -5.77 18.10
N GLU A 294 -15.30 -4.48 18.43
CA GLU A 294 -16.37 -3.60 18.00
C GLU A 294 -15.84 -2.46 17.14
N LEU A 295 -16.47 -2.22 15.98
CA LEU A 295 -16.11 -1.10 15.13
C LEU A 295 -16.87 0.14 15.57
N PRO A 296 -16.17 1.19 16.05
CA PRO A 296 -16.79 2.48 16.29
C PRO A 296 -17.23 3.13 14.96
N GLU A 297 -18.07 4.17 15.04
CA GLU A 297 -18.34 4.97 13.86
C GLU A 297 -17.02 5.53 13.33
N PHE A 298 -16.76 5.30 12.04
CA PHE A 298 -15.42 5.48 11.45
C PHE A 298 -14.92 6.92 11.51
N ARG A 299 -15.80 7.86 11.13
CA ARG A 299 -15.40 9.28 11.05
C ARG A 299 -15.14 9.87 12.44
N GLU A 300 -15.97 9.54 13.41
CA GLU A 300 -15.81 9.99 14.80
C GLU A 300 -14.56 9.38 15.43
N TRP A 301 -14.35 8.10 15.20
CA TRP A 301 -13.15 7.40 15.67
C TRP A 301 -11.87 7.98 15.05
N MET A 302 -11.87 8.24 13.75
CA MET A 302 -10.72 8.81 13.04
C MET A 302 -10.39 10.22 13.56
N ILE A 303 -11.41 11.06 13.80
CA ILE A 303 -11.25 12.40 14.36
C ILE A 303 -10.64 12.31 15.76
N ARG A 304 -11.21 11.47 16.62
CA ARG A 304 -10.69 11.29 17.99
C ARG A 304 -9.23 10.81 17.97
N LEU A 305 -8.91 9.80 17.16
CA LEU A 305 -7.55 9.27 17.02
C LEU A 305 -6.56 10.36 16.56
N GLN A 306 -6.98 11.20 15.62
CA GLN A 306 -6.18 12.32 15.13
C GLN A 306 -5.95 13.38 16.22
N GLU A 307 -6.98 13.73 17.01
CA GLU A 307 -6.88 14.72 18.06
C GLU A 307 -6.04 14.22 19.25
N GLU A 308 -6.19 12.95 19.63
CA GLU A 308 -5.35 12.28 20.63
C GLU A 308 -3.87 12.25 20.23
N ALA A 309 -3.59 12.19 18.94
CA ALA A 309 -2.23 12.27 18.40
C ALA A 309 -1.66 13.70 18.33
N GLY A 310 -2.41 14.71 18.80
CA GLY A 310 -1.97 16.10 18.82
C GLY A 310 -2.26 16.92 17.55
N TYR A 311 -3.13 16.42 16.67
CA TYR A 311 -3.52 17.07 15.41
C TYR A 311 -5.00 17.50 15.45
N PRO A 312 -5.39 18.58 16.15
CA PRO A 312 -6.79 18.98 16.22
C PRO A 312 -7.35 19.27 14.83
N VAL A 313 -8.55 18.74 14.54
CA VAL A 313 -9.18 18.79 13.19
C VAL A 313 -9.39 20.24 12.71
N ARG A 314 -9.56 21.18 13.61
CA ARG A 314 -9.68 22.60 13.27
C ARG A 314 -8.48 23.07 12.42
N ASP A 315 -7.27 22.69 12.82
CA ASP A 315 -6.02 23.13 12.22
C ASP A 315 -5.47 22.09 11.21
N TYR A 316 -5.94 20.83 11.32
CA TYR A 316 -5.51 19.69 10.51
C TYR A 316 -6.70 18.96 9.85
N PRO A 317 -7.45 19.60 8.95
CA PRO A 317 -8.66 19.03 8.36
C PRO A 317 -8.39 18.03 7.21
N GLY A 318 -7.13 17.71 6.87
CA GLY A 318 -6.74 17.03 5.63
C GLY A 318 -7.32 15.63 5.43
N LEU A 319 -7.64 14.89 6.50
CA LEU A 319 -8.36 13.62 6.40
C LEU A 319 -9.83 13.79 6.00
N LEU A 320 -10.39 15.01 6.13
CA LEU A 320 -11.79 15.31 5.84
C LEU A 320 -11.98 16.20 4.62
N ARG A 321 -11.03 17.11 4.37
CA ARG A 321 -11.13 18.09 3.28
C ARG A 321 -9.78 18.73 2.98
N TRP A 322 -9.64 19.28 1.79
CA TRP A 322 -8.51 20.16 1.47
C TRP A 322 -8.73 21.54 2.12
N GLN A 323 -7.63 22.16 2.51
CA GLN A 323 -7.64 23.55 2.94
C GLN A 323 -8.24 24.41 1.81
N ASP A 324 -9.07 25.36 2.15
CA ASP A 324 -9.77 26.25 1.19
C ASP A 324 -10.65 25.50 0.15
N GLY A 325 -10.94 24.22 0.37
CA GLY A 325 -11.72 23.41 -0.57
C GLY A 325 -11.02 23.11 -1.89
N ILE A 326 -9.73 23.45 -2.01
CA ILE A 326 -8.95 23.28 -3.24
C ILE A 326 -8.15 21.98 -3.15
N GLY A 327 -8.63 20.96 -3.85
CA GLY A 327 -7.88 19.70 -3.99
C GLY A 327 -6.72 19.81 -4.98
N PRO A 328 -5.87 18.77 -5.04
CA PRO A 328 -4.76 18.74 -5.98
C PRO A 328 -5.21 19.02 -7.40
N LYS A 329 -4.57 19.95 -8.09
CA LYS A 329 -4.82 20.22 -9.51
C LYS A 329 -4.57 18.96 -10.31
N ARG A 330 -5.64 18.21 -10.59
CA ARG A 330 -5.54 17.01 -11.45
C ARG A 330 -5.49 17.46 -12.89
N PRO A 331 -4.37 17.27 -13.61
CA PRO A 331 -4.26 17.65 -15.01
C PRO A 331 -5.38 17.01 -15.83
N LEU A 332 -5.88 17.69 -16.86
CA LEU A 332 -6.96 17.21 -17.73
C LEU A 332 -6.68 15.80 -18.28
N TRP A 333 -5.42 15.50 -18.56
CA TRP A 333 -5.02 14.20 -19.05
C TRP A 333 -5.27 13.05 -18.03
N ARG A 334 -5.26 13.30 -16.71
CA ARG A 334 -5.67 12.28 -15.70
C ARG A 334 -7.16 11.94 -15.81
N LYS A 335 -8.02 12.94 -16.11
CA LYS A 335 -9.44 12.73 -16.36
C LYS A 335 -9.66 11.95 -17.66
N LEU A 336 -8.96 12.33 -18.72
CA LEU A 336 -8.99 11.62 -20.00
C LEU A 336 -8.46 10.19 -19.88
N ARG A 337 -7.41 9.99 -19.07
CA ARG A 337 -6.90 8.67 -18.74
C ARG A 337 -7.95 7.79 -18.09
N LYS A 338 -8.69 8.29 -17.11
CA LYS A 338 -9.73 7.53 -16.41
C LYS A 338 -10.88 7.19 -17.37
N LEU A 339 -11.27 8.12 -18.22
CA LEU A 339 -12.26 7.88 -19.27
C LEU A 339 -11.81 6.78 -20.23
N TYR A 340 -10.55 6.79 -20.63
CA TYR A 340 -10.00 5.79 -21.54
C TYR A 340 -9.87 4.40 -20.91
N LEU A 341 -9.36 4.31 -19.68
CA LEU A 341 -9.08 3.03 -19.00
C LEU A 341 -10.31 2.39 -18.37
N ASN A 342 -11.25 3.18 -17.88
CA ASN A 342 -12.48 2.71 -17.23
C ASN A 342 -13.62 3.73 -17.41
N PRO A 343 -14.27 3.75 -18.58
CA PRO A 343 -15.33 4.69 -18.87
C PRO A 343 -16.52 4.55 -17.92
N LYS A 344 -16.90 3.32 -17.56
CA LYS A 344 -18.01 3.08 -16.61
C LYS A 344 -17.76 3.75 -15.26
N LYS A 345 -16.54 3.56 -14.71
CA LYS A 345 -16.14 4.18 -13.43
C LYS A 345 -15.99 5.70 -13.56
N PHE A 346 -15.52 6.20 -14.71
CA PHE A 346 -15.45 7.63 -14.99
C PHE A 346 -16.83 8.28 -14.90
N PHE A 347 -17.84 7.75 -15.59
CA PHE A 347 -19.19 8.27 -15.57
C PHE A 347 -19.88 8.09 -14.23
N LYS A 348 -19.69 6.94 -13.54
CA LYS A 348 -20.21 6.70 -12.18
C LYS A 348 -19.69 7.76 -11.19
N ASP A 349 -18.39 8.06 -11.23
CA ASP A 349 -17.78 9.05 -10.33
C ASP A 349 -18.15 10.49 -10.75
N PHE A 350 -18.35 10.74 -12.05
CA PHE A 350 -18.79 12.05 -12.56
C PHE A 350 -20.23 12.39 -12.12
N ILE A 351 -21.12 11.41 -12.13
CA ILE A 351 -22.51 11.57 -11.67
C ILE A 351 -22.57 11.75 -10.16
N LYS A 352 -21.79 10.97 -9.39
CA LYS A 352 -21.73 11.07 -7.92
C LYS A 352 -21.03 12.35 -7.42
N GLY A 353 -20.05 12.87 -8.15
CA GLY A 353 -19.33 14.10 -7.79
C GLY A 353 -20.09 15.39 -8.10
N LYS A 354 -21.33 15.31 -8.62
CA LYS A 354 -22.25 16.43 -8.82
C LYS A 354 -23.31 16.55 -7.71
N LYS A 355 -23.24 15.71 -6.68
CA LYS A 355 -24.00 15.83 -5.44
C LYS A 355 -23.10 16.30 -4.33
#